data_aacdfe76f538643fd4239784f6df05b1
#
_entry.id   aacdfe76f538643fd4239784f6df05b1
#
_cell.length_a   1.000
_cell.length_b   1.000
_cell.length_c   1.000
_cell.angle_alpha   90.00
_cell.angle_beta   90.00
_cell.angle_gamma   90.00
#
_symmetry.space_group_name_H-M   'P 1'
#
loop_
_entity.id
_entity.type
_entity.pdbx_description
1 polymer ?
#
loop_
_entity_poly.entity_id
_entity_poly.type
_entity_poly.pdbx_seq_one_letter_code
_entity_poly.pdbx_strand_id
1 'polypeptide(L)'
;MSVQSAIPCLAIILFPLYLGGCSSLLPKGETETKGPWLTFWEAQQTFDKITPHQTTTEELKQLKLDPASNQNVAILNYSDVLRRFIPSPTINAQELDPGVQECISAKTGCKGYEIDQRIMKRNRNGNFWADFLNFSRKVDIVGWRFNGVILIKDDLVVYKLTGGQPAIHESEEYMNPLGPFQGIGESRLFSSF
;
A
#
# COMPACT_ATOMS: atom_id res chain seq x y z
N MET A 1 55.36 46.55 11.16
CA MET A 1 55.47 45.13 10.75
C MET A 1 54.07 44.54 10.76
N SER A 2 53.57 44.30 9.57
CA SER A 2 52.17 44.02 9.27
C SER A 2 51.88 42.50 9.36
N VAL A 3 51.02 42.13 10.30
CA VAL A 3 50.41 40.80 10.35
C VAL A 3 48.91 41.00 10.03
N GLN A 4 48.61 41.27 8.78
CA GLN A 4 47.26 41.37 8.27
C GLN A 4 47.22 40.69 6.90
N SER A 5 46.50 39.57 6.76
CA SER A 5 45.89 39.08 5.50
C SER A 5 45.87 37.55 5.31
N ALA A 6 46.00 36.71 6.34
CA ALA A 6 45.92 35.26 6.13
C ALA A 6 44.55 34.63 6.54
N ILE A 7 43.66 35.40 7.22
CA ILE A 7 42.41 34.85 7.77
C ILE A 7 41.27 34.71 6.75
N PRO A 8 41.09 35.56 5.71
CA PRO A 8 39.94 35.43 4.81
C PRO A 8 40.06 34.26 3.84
N CYS A 9 41.26 33.85 3.42
CA CYS A 9 41.44 32.74 2.48
C CYS A 9 41.12 31.38 3.10
N LEU A 10 41.39 31.16 4.39
CA LEU A 10 41.14 29.90 5.07
C LEU A 10 39.64 29.67 5.30
N ALA A 11 38.87 30.75 5.53
CA ALA A 11 37.42 30.68 5.70
C ALA A 11 36.68 30.31 4.40
N ILE A 12 37.19 30.72 3.23
CA ILE A 12 36.60 30.41 1.92
C ILE A 12 36.84 28.95 1.50
N ILE A 13 37.94 28.33 1.94
CA ILE A 13 38.26 26.93 1.63
C ILE A 13 37.47 25.94 2.51
N LEU A 14 37.08 26.34 3.73
CA LEU A 14 36.31 25.50 4.65
C LEU A 14 34.79 25.51 4.35
N PHE A 15 34.28 26.48 3.61
CA PHE A 15 32.83 26.60 3.31
C PHE A 15 32.28 25.49 2.42
N PRO A 16 32.96 24.97 1.37
CA PRO A 16 32.42 23.88 0.54
C PRO A 16 32.41 22.49 1.21
N LEU A 17 33.13 22.27 2.32
CA LEU A 17 33.12 20.98 3.02
C LEU A 17 31.82 20.70 3.80
N TYR A 18 31.01 21.70 4.06
CA TYR A 18 29.71 21.54 4.78
C TYR A 18 28.52 21.29 3.86
N LEU A 19 28.69 21.28 2.54
CA LEU A 19 27.62 21.08 1.56
C LEU A 19 27.31 19.60 1.21
N GLY A 20 28.02 18.66 1.84
CA GLY A 20 27.72 17.23 1.76
C GLY A 20 26.43 16.91 2.51
N GLY A 21 25.29 17.14 1.91
CA GLY A 21 24.01 16.79 2.48
C GLY A 21 23.90 15.28 2.69
N CYS A 22 23.86 14.83 3.96
CA CYS A 22 23.64 13.43 4.29
C CYS A 22 22.22 13.03 3.88
N SER A 23 22.06 12.04 2.99
CA SER A 23 20.78 11.46 2.60
C SER A 23 20.01 10.86 3.79
N SER A 24 20.68 10.59 4.92
CA SER A 24 20.06 10.11 6.16
C SER A 24 19.13 11.12 6.85
N LEU A 25 19.21 12.40 6.50
CA LEU A 25 18.35 13.47 7.03
C LEU A 25 17.02 13.59 6.26
N LEU A 26 16.86 12.88 5.15
CA LEU A 26 15.63 12.92 4.38
C LEU A 26 14.49 12.21 5.12
N PRO A 27 13.25 12.73 5.04
CA PRO A 27 12.09 12.11 5.66
C PRO A 27 11.87 10.70 5.15
N LYS A 28 11.55 9.78 6.06
CA LYS A 28 11.12 8.41 5.77
C LYS A 28 9.65 8.29 6.10
N GLY A 29 8.91 7.60 5.26
CA GLY A 29 7.49 7.32 5.48
C GLY A 29 7.25 5.82 5.43
N GLU A 30 6.38 5.34 6.31
CA GLU A 30 5.87 3.97 6.27
C GLU A 30 4.35 4.03 6.23
N THR A 31 3.75 3.29 5.30
CA THR A 31 2.32 3.07 5.26
C THR A 31 2.09 1.60 5.54
N GLU A 32 1.56 1.32 6.71
CA GLU A 32 1.28 -0.03 7.17
C GLU A 32 -0.19 -0.14 7.56
N THR A 33 -0.86 -1.16 7.05
CA THR A 33 -2.13 -1.59 7.62
C THR A 33 -1.80 -2.58 8.72
N LYS A 34 -1.95 -2.17 9.99
CA LYS A 34 -1.68 -3.04 11.15
C LYS A 34 -2.47 -4.33 11.00
N GLY A 35 -1.79 -5.44 10.95
CA GLY A 35 -2.38 -6.77 10.76
C GLY A 35 -1.53 -7.85 11.38
N PRO A 36 -2.01 -9.11 11.36
CA PRO A 36 -1.33 -10.21 12.03
C PRO A 36 -0.06 -10.70 11.30
N TRP A 37 0.16 -10.28 10.03
CA TRP A 37 1.26 -10.78 9.21
C TRP A 37 2.29 -9.70 8.92
N LEU A 38 3.57 -10.04 9.00
CA LEU A 38 4.68 -9.15 8.69
C LEU A 38 5.17 -9.33 7.25
N THR A 39 4.88 -10.46 6.63
CA THR A 39 5.30 -10.79 5.26
C THR A 39 4.13 -11.32 4.43
N PHE A 40 4.24 -11.19 3.11
CA PHE A 40 3.30 -11.79 2.16
C PHE A 40 3.15 -13.30 2.38
N TRP A 41 4.26 -13.99 2.62
CA TRP A 41 4.27 -15.44 2.76
C TRP A 41 3.59 -15.94 4.03
N GLU A 42 3.66 -15.18 5.13
CA GLU A 42 2.89 -15.47 6.34
C GLU A 42 1.38 -15.38 6.10
N ALA A 43 0.95 -14.32 5.36
CA ALA A 43 -0.44 -14.16 4.97
C ALA A 43 -0.89 -15.34 4.08
N GLN A 44 -0.10 -15.67 3.06
CA GLN A 44 -0.37 -16.78 2.15
C GLN A 44 -0.47 -18.12 2.89
N GLN A 45 0.51 -18.44 3.73
CA GLN A 45 0.50 -19.69 4.52
C GLN A 45 -0.68 -19.79 5.47
N THR A 46 -1.11 -18.66 6.05
CA THR A 46 -2.31 -18.63 6.88
C THR A 46 -3.56 -18.90 6.06
N PHE A 47 -3.65 -18.31 4.91
CA PHE A 47 -4.78 -18.45 3.99
C PHE A 47 -4.85 -19.87 3.38
N ASP A 48 -3.70 -20.49 3.16
CA ASP A 48 -3.61 -21.86 2.62
C ASP A 48 -4.21 -22.93 3.55
N LYS A 49 -4.25 -22.65 4.86
CA LYS A 49 -4.89 -23.52 5.86
C LYS A 49 -6.41 -23.62 5.71
N ILE A 50 -7.03 -22.68 4.99
CA ILE A 50 -8.47 -22.72 4.71
C ILE A 50 -8.74 -23.82 3.70
N THR A 51 -9.65 -24.72 4.02
CA THR A 51 -10.14 -25.75 3.10
C THR A 51 -11.62 -25.51 2.84
N PRO A 52 -12.05 -25.19 1.59
CA PRO A 52 -13.47 -25.06 1.25
C PRO A 52 -14.24 -26.31 1.65
N HIS A 53 -15.48 -26.12 2.11
CA HIS A 53 -16.42 -27.13 2.61
C HIS A 53 -15.94 -27.89 3.88
N GLN A 54 -14.88 -27.39 4.56
CA GLN A 54 -14.39 -27.96 5.82
C GLN A 54 -14.17 -26.87 6.88
N THR A 55 -13.53 -25.76 6.48
CA THR A 55 -13.19 -24.68 7.41
C THR A 55 -14.43 -23.89 7.82
N THR A 56 -14.63 -23.74 9.11
CA THR A 56 -15.74 -23.01 9.73
C THR A 56 -15.38 -21.55 10.00
N THR A 57 -16.39 -20.71 10.29
CA THR A 57 -16.18 -19.31 10.71
C THR A 57 -15.41 -19.20 12.02
N GLU A 58 -15.55 -20.16 12.93
CA GLU A 58 -14.80 -20.17 14.21
C GLU A 58 -13.31 -20.46 13.96
N GLU A 59 -12.97 -21.35 13.04
CA GLU A 59 -11.58 -21.58 12.63
C GLU A 59 -10.99 -20.37 11.92
N LEU A 60 -11.76 -19.64 11.08
CA LEU A 60 -11.32 -18.37 10.48
C LEU A 60 -10.96 -17.35 11.57
N LYS A 61 -11.72 -17.29 12.65
CA LYS A 61 -11.45 -16.41 13.79
C LYS A 61 -10.15 -16.79 14.51
N GLN A 62 -9.89 -18.08 14.70
CA GLN A 62 -8.63 -18.57 15.26
C GLN A 62 -7.43 -18.22 14.37
N LEU A 63 -7.62 -18.20 13.05
CA LEU A 63 -6.63 -17.77 12.06
C LEU A 63 -6.51 -16.25 11.94
N LYS A 64 -7.29 -15.46 12.71
CA LYS A 64 -7.39 -13.98 12.60
C LYS A 64 -7.83 -13.52 11.21
N LEU A 65 -8.71 -14.27 10.59
CA LEU A 65 -9.30 -13.99 9.29
C LEU A 65 -10.77 -13.54 9.42
N ASP A 66 -11.13 -12.97 10.56
CA ASP A 66 -12.46 -12.44 10.82
C ASP A 66 -12.41 -10.91 11.05
N PRO A 67 -13.49 -10.16 10.72
CA PRO A 67 -13.54 -8.71 10.82
C PRO A 67 -13.43 -8.15 12.24
N ALA A 68 -13.76 -8.95 13.27
CA ALA A 68 -13.71 -8.48 14.64
C ALA A 68 -12.28 -8.49 15.20
N SER A 69 -11.43 -9.41 14.73
CA SER A 69 -10.05 -9.56 15.19
C SER A 69 -9.01 -8.93 14.26
N ASN A 70 -9.38 -8.64 13.00
CA ASN A 70 -8.48 -8.13 11.98
C ASN A 70 -9.12 -6.97 11.19
N GLN A 71 -8.61 -5.76 11.41
CA GLN A 71 -9.09 -4.55 10.75
C GLN A 71 -8.89 -4.53 9.21
N ASN A 72 -8.06 -5.45 8.68
CA ASN A 72 -7.84 -5.59 7.24
C ASN A 72 -8.85 -6.55 6.58
N VAL A 73 -9.84 -7.01 7.33
CA VAL A 73 -10.91 -7.87 6.84
C VAL A 73 -12.20 -7.07 6.79
N ALA A 74 -12.73 -6.90 5.59
CA ALA A 74 -14.01 -6.26 5.32
C ALA A 74 -15.10 -7.32 5.08
N ILE A 75 -16.32 -7.02 5.52
CA ILE A 75 -17.50 -7.87 5.24
C ILE A 75 -18.05 -7.47 3.87
N LEU A 76 -18.21 -8.43 2.98
CA LEU A 76 -18.91 -8.29 1.73
C LEU A 76 -20.35 -8.82 1.91
N ASN A 77 -21.33 -7.95 1.66
CA ASN A 77 -22.73 -8.36 1.58
C ASN A 77 -23.02 -9.02 0.21
N TYR A 78 -24.21 -9.57 0.07
CA TYR A 78 -24.62 -10.24 -1.17
C TYR A 78 -24.43 -9.39 -2.45
N SER A 79 -24.76 -8.09 -2.39
CA SER A 79 -24.59 -7.19 -3.53
C SER A 79 -23.11 -6.95 -3.88
N ASP A 80 -22.24 -6.93 -2.87
CA ASP A 80 -20.79 -6.80 -3.06
C ASP A 80 -20.22 -8.06 -3.72
N VAL A 81 -20.67 -9.24 -3.27
CA VAL A 81 -20.31 -10.52 -3.88
C VAL A 81 -20.73 -10.57 -5.35
N LEU A 82 -21.97 -10.19 -5.66
CA LEU A 82 -22.43 -10.13 -7.04
C LEU A 82 -21.56 -9.22 -7.91
N ARG A 83 -21.29 -7.99 -7.46
CA ARG A 83 -20.46 -7.03 -8.22
C ARG A 83 -19.03 -7.54 -8.45
N ARG A 84 -18.51 -8.32 -7.52
CA ARG A 84 -17.14 -8.81 -7.61
C ARG A 84 -17.00 -9.98 -8.57
N PHE A 85 -17.96 -10.90 -8.57
CA PHE A 85 -17.88 -12.13 -9.37
C PHE A 85 -18.67 -12.04 -10.69
N ILE A 86 -19.67 -11.16 -10.76
CA ILE A 86 -20.46 -10.89 -11.97
C ILE A 86 -20.42 -9.38 -12.28
N PRO A 87 -19.26 -8.83 -12.68
CA PRO A 87 -19.11 -7.39 -12.96
C PRO A 87 -19.83 -6.95 -14.24
N SER A 88 -20.25 -7.91 -15.10
CA SER A 88 -20.94 -7.66 -16.36
C SER A 88 -22.11 -8.64 -16.54
N PRO A 89 -23.23 -8.20 -17.11
CA PRO A 89 -24.37 -9.09 -17.41
C PRO A 89 -24.05 -10.17 -18.46
N THR A 90 -22.91 -10.07 -19.13
CA THR A 90 -22.44 -11.08 -20.09
C THR A 90 -21.82 -12.31 -19.40
N ILE A 91 -21.46 -12.21 -18.13
CA ILE A 91 -20.90 -13.33 -17.36
C ILE A 91 -22.05 -14.21 -16.89
N ASN A 92 -22.03 -15.46 -17.33
CA ASN A 92 -23.01 -16.44 -16.89
C ASN A 92 -22.62 -17.00 -15.51
N ALA A 93 -23.54 -16.93 -14.55
CA ALA A 93 -23.30 -17.46 -13.21
C ALA A 93 -22.91 -18.95 -13.21
N GLN A 94 -23.35 -19.71 -14.21
CA GLN A 94 -23.02 -21.15 -14.36
C GLN A 94 -21.55 -21.41 -14.77
N GLU A 95 -20.84 -20.38 -15.26
CA GLU A 95 -19.41 -20.48 -15.64
C GLU A 95 -18.48 -20.20 -14.48
N LEU A 96 -19.02 -19.73 -13.34
CA LEU A 96 -18.24 -19.44 -12.14
C LEU A 96 -17.87 -20.73 -11.40
N ASP A 97 -16.89 -20.61 -10.49
CA ASP A 97 -16.52 -21.69 -9.56
C ASP A 97 -17.76 -22.18 -8.78
N PRO A 98 -17.92 -23.51 -8.56
CA PRO A 98 -19.04 -24.08 -7.85
C PRO A 98 -19.31 -23.43 -6.48
N GLY A 99 -18.26 -23.10 -5.70
CA GLY A 99 -18.40 -22.43 -4.40
C GLY A 99 -18.95 -21.01 -4.53
N VAL A 100 -18.63 -20.30 -5.62
CA VAL A 100 -19.21 -18.98 -5.92
C VAL A 100 -20.68 -19.11 -6.30
N GLN A 101 -21.02 -20.10 -7.14
CA GLN A 101 -22.41 -20.39 -7.51
C GLN A 101 -23.27 -20.74 -6.30
N GLU A 102 -22.73 -21.55 -5.39
CA GLU A 102 -23.38 -21.93 -4.14
C GLU A 102 -23.69 -20.71 -3.28
N CYS A 103 -22.72 -19.80 -3.12
CA CYS A 103 -22.90 -18.56 -2.40
C CYS A 103 -23.97 -17.66 -3.04
N ILE A 104 -23.89 -17.42 -4.35
CA ILE A 104 -24.85 -16.59 -5.06
C ILE A 104 -26.27 -17.16 -4.94
N SER A 105 -26.41 -18.47 -5.02
CA SER A 105 -27.71 -19.15 -4.91
C SER A 105 -28.32 -19.04 -3.51
N ALA A 106 -27.49 -18.96 -2.47
CA ALA A 106 -27.90 -18.79 -1.08
C ALA A 106 -28.36 -17.34 -0.77
N LYS A 107 -28.13 -16.38 -1.66
CA LYS A 107 -28.51 -14.96 -1.51
C LYS A 107 -28.04 -14.39 -0.17
N THR A 108 -28.98 -13.97 0.69
CA THR A 108 -28.70 -13.38 2.01
C THR A 108 -28.09 -14.37 3.00
N GLY A 109 -28.15 -15.67 2.74
CA GLY A 109 -27.46 -16.70 3.52
C GLY A 109 -25.96 -16.79 3.25
N CYS A 110 -25.47 -16.08 2.22
CA CYS A 110 -24.05 -15.98 1.92
C CYS A 110 -23.50 -14.62 2.33
N LYS A 111 -22.30 -14.61 2.91
CA LYS A 111 -21.49 -13.44 3.19
C LYS A 111 -20.06 -13.67 2.69
N GLY A 112 -19.35 -12.59 2.37
CA GLY A 112 -17.93 -12.67 2.01
C GLY A 112 -17.06 -11.96 3.04
N TYR A 113 -15.81 -12.38 3.15
CA TYR A 113 -14.74 -11.64 3.79
C TYR A 113 -13.70 -11.27 2.74
N GLU A 114 -13.38 -9.99 2.66
CA GLU A 114 -12.30 -9.46 1.82
C GLU A 114 -11.15 -9.03 2.70
N ILE A 115 -9.99 -9.58 2.43
CA ILE A 115 -8.74 -9.27 3.13
C ILE A 115 -7.89 -8.40 2.21
N ASP A 116 -7.42 -7.23 2.70
CA ASP A 116 -6.44 -6.39 2.01
C ASP A 116 -5.42 -5.88 3.02
N GLN A 117 -4.28 -6.54 3.09
CA GLN A 117 -3.17 -6.13 3.95
C GLN A 117 -1.97 -5.75 3.11
N ARG A 118 -1.35 -4.61 3.47
CA ARG A 118 -0.14 -4.11 2.80
C ARG A 118 0.82 -3.49 3.78
N ILE A 119 2.10 -3.61 3.48
CA ILE A 119 3.18 -2.86 4.13
C ILE A 119 4.00 -2.21 3.04
N MET A 120 4.10 -0.87 3.08
CA MET A 120 4.81 -0.06 2.09
C MET A 120 5.74 0.89 2.82
N LYS A 121 7.04 0.78 2.56
CA LYS A 121 8.08 1.66 3.09
C LYS A 121 8.53 2.61 2.00
N ARG A 122 8.49 3.90 2.31
CA ARG A 122 8.92 4.99 1.41
C ARG A 122 10.20 5.59 1.95
N ASN A 123 11.27 5.45 1.19
CA ASN A 123 12.57 6.02 1.52
C ASN A 123 12.90 7.11 0.50
N ARG A 124 13.09 8.33 1.00
CA ARG A 124 13.60 9.41 0.15
C ARG A 124 15.11 9.24 0.01
N ASN A 125 15.56 9.25 -1.23
CA ASN A 125 16.96 9.14 -1.62
C ASN A 125 17.38 10.36 -2.43
N GLY A 126 18.67 10.67 -2.46
CA GLY A 126 19.21 11.75 -3.28
C GLY A 126 19.88 12.86 -2.47
N ASN A 127 20.01 14.03 -3.09
CA ASN A 127 20.66 15.18 -2.48
C ASN A 127 19.70 15.90 -1.54
N PHE A 128 20.06 16.01 -0.26
CA PHE A 128 19.25 16.68 0.77
C PHE A 128 18.83 18.10 0.35
N TRP A 129 19.75 18.91 -0.17
CA TRP A 129 19.45 20.29 -0.54
C TRP A 129 18.51 20.40 -1.75
N ALA A 130 18.64 19.48 -2.71
CA ALA A 130 17.74 19.45 -3.87
C ALA A 130 16.31 19.05 -3.45
N ASP A 131 16.16 18.11 -2.51
CA ASP A 131 14.86 17.72 -1.94
C ASP A 131 14.29 18.82 -1.03
N PHE A 132 15.13 19.38 -0.12
CA PHE A 132 14.72 20.44 0.81
C PHE A 132 14.24 21.70 0.09
N LEU A 133 14.94 22.11 -0.97
CA LEU A 133 14.58 23.24 -1.81
C LEU A 133 13.55 22.89 -2.93
N ASN A 134 13.04 21.65 -2.90
CA ASN A 134 12.03 21.16 -3.85
C ASN A 134 12.45 21.19 -5.33
N PHE A 135 13.74 21.12 -5.65
CA PHE A 135 14.22 21.01 -7.02
C PHE A 135 14.13 19.58 -7.59
N SER A 136 14.47 18.60 -6.78
CA SER A 136 14.42 17.19 -7.18
C SER A 136 14.15 16.30 -5.96
N ARG A 137 13.24 15.34 -6.13
CA ARG A 137 12.88 14.39 -5.10
C ARG A 137 12.84 12.99 -5.70
N LYS A 138 13.58 12.07 -5.07
CA LYS A 138 13.56 10.64 -5.38
C LYS A 138 13.00 9.87 -4.20
N VAL A 139 12.05 8.98 -4.48
CA VAL A 139 11.39 8.14 -3.47
C VAL A 139 11.42 6.70 -3.95
N ASP A 140 12.08 5.83 -3.19
CA ASP A 140 12.00 4.39 -3.39
C ASP A 140 10.92 3.82 -2.49
N ILE A 141 10.00 3.07 -3.08
CA ILE A 141 8.88 2.42 -2.42
C ILE A 141 9.13 0.92 -2.49
N VAL A 142 9.24 0.29 -1.32
CA VAL A 142 9.42 -1.15 -1.20
C VAL A 142 8.37 -1.73 -0.27
N GLY A 143 7.87 -2.91 -0.59
CA GLY A 143 6.83 -3.51 0.24
C GLY A 143 6.20 -4.73 -0.36
N TRP A 144 5.00 -5.06 0.12
CA TRP A 144 4.17 -6.14 -0.37
C TRP A 144 2.68 -5.83 -0.13
N ARG A 145 1.82 -6.52 -0.87
CA ARG A 145 0.37 -6.47 -0.70
C ARG A 145 -0.22 -7.87 -0.87
N PHE A 146 -1.05 -8.28 0.07
CA PHE A 146 -1.83 -9.51 0.03
C PHE A 146 -3.31 -9.19 -0.07
N ASN A 147 -4.00 -9.86 -0.98
CA ASN A 147 -5.45 -9.78 -1.13
C ASN A 147 -6.04 -11.18 -1.05
N GLY A 148 -7.16 -11.29 -0.36
CA GLY A 148 -7.90 -12.55 -0.28
C GLY A 148 -9.40 -12.32 -0.27
N VAL A 149 -10.16 -13.28 -0.78
CA VAL A 149 -11.60 -13.32 -0.67
C VAL A 149 -12.00 -14.70 -0.17
N ILE A 150 -12.90 -14.72 0.82
CA ILE A 150 -13.49 -15.93 1.38
C ILE A 150 -14.99 -15.79 1.26
N LEU A 151 -15.68 -16.77 0.70
CA LEU A 151 -17.13 -16.82 0.71
C LEU A 151 -17.60 -17.87 1.72
N ILE A 152 -18.61 -17.49 2.50
CA ILE A 152 -19.11 -18.24 3.64
C ILE A 152 -20.60 -18.39 3.50
N LYS A 153 -21.08 -19.62 3.62
CA LYS A 153 -22.49 -19.97 3.65
C LYS A 153 -22.75 -20.88 4.85
N ASP A 154 -23.78 -20.59 5.63
CA ASP A 154 -24.16 -21.37 6.81
C ASP A 154 -22.97 -21.71 7.74
N ASP A 155 -22.13 -20.68 8.02
CA ASP A 155 -20.91 -20.75 8.83
C ASP A 155 -19.77 -21.63 8.29
N LEU A 156 -19.88 -22.09 7.04
CA LEU A 156 -18.87 -22.89 6.36
C LEU A 156 -18.27 -22.11 5.18
N VAL A 157 -16.95 -22.16 5.03
CA VAL A 157 -16.29 -21.60 3.85
C VAL A 157 -16.64 -22.44 2.62
N VAL A 158 -17.19 -21.82 1.59
CA VAL A 158 -17.53 -22.48 0.33
C VAL A 158 -16.56 -22.15 -0.80
N TYR A 159 -15.86 -21.02 -0.67
CA TYR A 159 -14.88 -20.59 -1.69
C TYR A 159 -13.79 -19.72 -1.07
N LYS A 160 -12.58 -19.80 -1.63
CA LYS A 160 -11.48 -18.87 -1.32
C LYS A 160 -10.70 -18.52 -2.58
N LEU A 161 -10.22 -17.28 -2.64
CA LEU A 161 -9.34 -16.79 -3.70
C LEU A 161 -8.26 -15.89 -3.10
N THR A 162 -7.02 -16.06 -3.55
CA THR A 162 -5.89 -15.21 -3.15
C THR A 162 -5.27 -14.50 -4.33
N GLY A 163 -4.63 -13.38 -4.05
CA GLY A 163 -3.83 -12.62 -4.98
C GLY A 163 -2.95 -11.63 -4.25
N GLY A 164 -2.28 -10.78 -4.98
CA GLY A 164 -1.44 -9.72 -4.43
C GLY A 164 -0.08 -9.62 -5.07
N GLN A 165 0.80 -8.88 -4.42
CA GLN A 165 2.17 -8.60 -4.88
C GLN A 165 3.15 -8.96 -3.77
N PRO A 166 3.89 -10.08 -3.88
CA PRO A 166 4.86 -10.52 -2.86
C PRO A 166 6.01 -9.54 -2.66
N ALA A 167 6.39 -8.84 -3.73
CA ALA A 167 7.44 -7.84 -3.73
C ALA A 167 7.02 -6.65 -4.59
N ILE A 168 7.05 -5.46 -3.98
CA ILE A 168 6.81 -4.19 -4.65
C ILE A 168 8.12 -3.41 -4.55
N HIS A 169 8.61 -2.94 -5.69
CA HIS A 169 9.76 -2.05 -5.76
C HIS A 169 9.49 -1.01 -6.86
N GLU A 170 9.17 0.20 -6.44
CA GLU A 170 8.87 1.33 -7.31
C GLU A 170 9.82 2.47 -6.97
N SER A 171 10.26 3.23 -7.99
CA SER A 171 11.05 4.44 -7.81
C SER A 171 10.32 5.60 -8.48
N GLU A 172 10.02 6.61 -7.69
CA GLU A 172 9.38 7.84 -8.15
C GLU A 172 10.42 8.96 -8.16
N GLU A 173 10.55 9.67 -9.26
CA GLU A 173 11.40 10.85 -9.38
C GLU A 173 10.56 12.05 -9.79
N TYR A 174 10.59 13.09 -8.96
CA TYR A 174 9.94 14.37 -9.23
C TYR A 174 11.01 15.42 -9.46
N MET A 175 10.89 16.17 -10.57
CA MET A 175 11.76 17.29 -10.90
C MET A 175 10.95 18.58 -10.99
N ASN A 176 11.34 19.58 -10.21
CA ASN A 176 10.75 20.91 -10.22
C ASN A 176 11.83 21.93 -10.60
N PRO A 177 11.98 22.29 -11.90
CA PRO A 177 13.07 23.18 -12.37
C PRO A 177 13.12 24.53 -11.68
N LEU A 178 11.95 25.07 -11.25
CA LEU A 178 11.84 26.34 -10.53
C LEU A 178 11.90 26.18 -9.01
N GLY A 179 12.06 24.94 -8.48
CA GLY A 179 12.15 24.64 -7.06
C GLY A 179 10.98 25.23 -6.25
N PRO A 180 11.25 26.00 -5.17
CA PRO A 180 10.20 26.56 -4.32
C PRO A 180 9.33 27.61 -5.02
N PHE A 181 9.71 28.10 -6.19
CA PHE A 181 8.95 29.09 -6.98
C PHE A 181 7.96 28.46 -7.95
N GLN A 182 7.94 27.13 -8.09
CA GLN A 182 7.07 26.42 -9.03
C GLN A 182 5.58 26.73 -8.84
N GLY A 183 5.12 26.92 -7.59
CA GLY A 183 3.72 27.19 -7.25
C GLY A 183 3.30 28.67 -7.35
N ILE A 184 4.21 29.62 -7.56
CA ILE A 184 3.87 31.05 -7.56
C ILE A 184 3.11 31.46 -8.82
N GLY A 185 3.30 30.75 -9.94
CA GLY A 185 2.63 31.01 -11.22
C GLY A 185 1.19 30.53 -11.31
N GLU A 186 0.86 29.43 -10.63
CA GLU A 186 -0.47 28.81 -10.76
C GLU A 186 -1.58 29.52 -9.98
N SER A 187 -1.24 30.20 -8.87
CA SER A 187 -2.23 30.86 -8.02
C SER A 187 -2.78 32.18 -8.57
N ARG A 188 -2.23 32.73 -9.67
CA ARG A 188 -2.66 34.02 -10.23
C ARG A 188 -3.48 33.91 -11.51
N LEU A 189 -3.59 32.76 -12.15
CA LEU A 189 -4.27 32.61 -13.43
C LEU A 189 -5.74 32.18 -13.34
N PHE A 190 -6.22 31.73 -12.17
CA PHE A 190 -7.61 31.26 -12.00
C PHE A 190 -8.50 32.13 -11.11
N SER A 191 -8.07 33.33 -10.73
CA SER A 191 -8.91 34.26 -9.95
C SER A 191 -9.57 35.38 -10.79
N SER A 192 -9.68 35.19 -12.10
CA SER A 192 -10.34 36.21 -12.98
C SER A 192 -11.19 35.50 -14.02
N PHE A 193 -12.33 34.94 -13.57
CA PHE A 193 -13.54 34.78 -14.40
C PHE A 193 -14.75 34.57 -13.47
#